data_6643fd5da148c169b94950fd3f509642
#
_entry.id   6643fd5da148c169b94950fd3f509642
#
_cell.length_a   1.000
_cell.length_b   1.000
_cell.length_c   1.000
_cell.angle_alpha   90.00
_cell.angle_beta   90.00
_cell.angle_gamma   90.00
#
_symmetry.space_group_name_H-M   'P 1'
#
loop_
_entity.id
_entity.type
_entity.pdbx_description
1 polymer ?
#
loop_
_entity_poly.entity_id
_entity_poly.type
_entity_poly.pdbx_seq_one_letter_code
_entity_poly.pdbx_strand_id
1 'polypeptide(L)'
;PYQVNKSKLIEKIAELIRDERIKGISDLRDESDRDGIRVVIELKRGEIPLITLNNLYKLTQLQTTFGVIMLALVNNRPEVLNLKQILHHFIEHRREVVVRRTAFELRKAEERAHILEGLKIALDNLDAVIALIRRASSPDEARVGLMREFTLTEIQSNAILEMRLQRLTQLERNKLIEEYKEVLKQIERLKSILSSEALVRTIIKDELIEVREAYKDERRTQIVKEEAEITLEDMIANEEVVVTISHAGYIKRNPVTLYRAQRRGGKGKIGMGVKEEDFVVTLFTASTHESLLFFTDAGKVYWLKVHEIPDAGRAAKGKALVNLLALTGDEKVTATVPVKEFRDDRFVVMATKQGIIKKTELSAYGNPRLGGIIALSLDKGDRLISVHVTDGQREILLGTKKGITIRFKEDEARPMGRTAHGVRGIALEEGNEVIGMETITPDSTTQILTVTEGGYGKRTPVNEYRIQGRGGKGIISVKTNERNGLAVGFLQVRDGDEIMLMAAHGKVLRCKVDEFREIGRNTQGVRILDLDGEGDRVVAVARLAEAVEVLPEEGSA
;
A
#
# COMPACT_ATOMS: atom_id res chain seq x y z
N PRO A 1 23.49 -5.07 7.39
CA PRO A 1 23.59 -5.86 6.15
C PRO A 1 25.03 -6.30 5.87
N TYR A 2 25.22 -7.39 5.11
CA TYR A 2 26.53 -7.82 4.66
C TYR A 2 27.23 -6.72 3.86
N GLN A 3 28.57 -6.63 3.98
CA GLN A 3 29.45 -5.63 3.33
C GLN A 3 29.24 -4.18 3.81
N VAL A 4 28.37 -3.92 4.77
CA VAL A 4 28.24 -2.60 5.38
C VAL A 4 29.22 -2.48 6.54
N ASN A 5 30.00 -1.40 6.53
CA ASN A 5 30.93 -1.10 7.62
C ASN A 5 30.14 -0.52 8.81
N LYS A 6 30.13 -1.24 9.93
CA LYS A 6 29.40 -0.87 11.16
C LYS A 6 29.77 0.53 11.67
N SER A 7 31.06 0.85 11.75
CA SER A 7 31.51 2.15 12.28
C SER A 7 31.03 3.30 11.40
N LYS A 8 31.16 3.18 10.07
CA LYS A 8 30.64 4.19 9.13
C LYS A 8 29.11 4.33 9.19
N LEU A 9 28.40 3.23 9.43
CA LEU A 9 26.95 3.27 9.62
C LEU A 9 26.59 4.06 10.89
N ILE A 10 27.26 3.80 12.00
CA ILE A 10 27.03 4.50 13.28
C ILE A 10 27.38 5.99 13.15
N GLU A 11 28.51 6.32 12.52
CA GLU A 11 28.91 7.70 12.23
C GLU A 11 27.85 8.41 11.40
N LYS A 12 27.30 7.74 10.36
CA LYS A 12 26.25 8.33 9.51
C LYS A 12 24.94 8.55 10.26
N ILE A 13 24.56 7.64 11.16
CA ILE A 13 23.39 7.83 12.03
C ILE A 13 23.61 9.06 12.93
N ALA A 14 24.78 9.18 13.56
CA ALA A 14 25.13 10.31 14.42
C ALA A 14 25.12 11.66 13.66
N GLU A 15 25.60 11.68 12.42
CA GLU A 15 25.51 12.84 11.52
C GLU A 15 24.05 13.25 11.28
N LEU A 16 23.19 12.30 10.90
CA LEU A 16 21.77 12.55 10.61
C LEU A 16 20.99 13.04 11.84
N ILE A 17 21.39 12.61 13.05
CA ILE A 17 20.83 13.12 14.31
C ILE A 17 21.26 14.57 14.53
N ARG A 18 22.53 14.89 14.30
CA ARG A 18 23.10 16.24 14.46
C ARG A 18 22.48 17.24 13.48
N ASP A 19 22.23 16.79 12.25
CA ASP A 19 21.60 17.57 11.19
C ASP A 19 20.07 17.65 11.32
N GLU A 20 19.50 17.14 12.43
CA GLU A 20 18.06 17.08 12.69
C GLU A 20 17.22 16.39 11.60
N ARG A 21 17.85 15.57 10.76
CA ARG A 21 17.16 14.78 9.73
C ARG A 21 16.48 13.54 10.32
N ILE A 22 17.02 12.98 11.40
CA ILE A 22 16.39 11.96 12.22
C ILE A 22 16.22 12.53 13.61
N LYS A 23 14.97 12.64 14.06
CA LYS A 23 14.61 13.12 15.38
C LYS A 23 14.24 11.96 16.29
N GLY A 24 14.14 12.23 17.58
CA GLY A 24 13.62 11.24 18.52
C GLY A 24 14.64 10.22 19.07
N ILE A 25 15.89 10.25 18.66
CA ILE A 25 16.95 9.41 19.23
C ILE A 25 17.58 10.14 20.43
N SER A 26 17.70 9.44 21.57
CA SER A 26 18.34 9.95 22.78
C SER A 26 19.77 9.50 22.92
N ASP A 27 20.09 8.25 22.51
CA ASP A 27 21.43 7.69 22.61
C ASP A 27 21.71 6.68 21.51
N LEU A 28 22.99 6.53 21.14
CA LEU A 28 23.47 5.63 20.12
C LEU A 28 24.76 4.97 20.61
N ARG A 29 24.74 3.66 20.86
CA ARG A 29 25.87 2.90 21.38
C ARG A 29 26.20 1.68 20.53
N ASP A 30 27.48 1.36 20.45
CA ASP A 30 27.98 0.10 19.93
C ASP A 30 28.32 -0.84 21.10
N GLU A 31 27.54 -1.87 21.26
CA GLU A 31 27.71 -2.90 22.29
C GLU A 31 28.18 -4.23 21.65
N SER A 32 28.81 -4.17 20.48
CA SER A 32 29.30 -5.36 19.80
C SER A 32 30.48 -5.99 20.56
N ASP A 33 30.46 -7.30 20.64
CA ASP A 33 31.48 -8.12 21.28
C ASP A 33 31.86 -9.33 20.39
N ARG A 34 32.57 -10.31 20.97
CA ARG A 34 32.92 -11.56 20.30
C ARG A 34 31.73 -12.47 19.94
N ASP A 35 30.60 -12.28 20.59
CA ASP A 35 29.39 -13.08 20.37
C ASP A 35 28.56 -12.52 19.21
N GLY A 36 28.78 -11.25 18.81
CA GLY A 36 28.13 -10.67 17.65
C GLY A 36 28.12 -9.15 17.57
N ILE A 37 27.48 -8.64 16.50
CA ILE A 37 27.26 -7.21 16.28
C ILE A 37 25.99 -6.78 16.99
N ARG A 38 26.12 -5.77 17.87
CA ARG A 38 25.00 -5.17 18.59
C ARG A 38 25.12 -3.65 18.58
N VAL A 39 24.23 -2.98 17.89
CA VAL A 39 24.07 -1.52 17.91
C VAL A 39 22.78 -1.19 18.64
N VAL A 40 22.86 -0.37 19.70
CA VAL A 40 21.73 0.03 20.53
C VAL A 40 21.38 1.48 20.21
N ILE A 41 20.13 1.71 19.88
CA ILE A 41 19.55 3.03 19.59
C ILE A 41 18.42 3.26 20.57
N GLU A 42 18.62 4.19 21.52
CA GLU A 42 17.60 4.56 22.49
C GLU A 42 16.76 5.74 21.98
N LEU A 43 15.46 5.64 22.14
CA LEU A 43 14.53 6.68 21.71
C LEU A 43 14.14 7.60 22.88
N LYS A 44 13.83 8.85 22.57
CA LYS A 44 13.23 9.78 23.51
C LYS A 44 11.84 9.31 23.92
N ARG A 45 11.41 9.69 25.10
CA ARG A 45 10.08 9.32 25.62
C ARG A 45 8.97 9.88 24.73
N GLY A 46 8.07 9.01 24.29
CA GLY A 46 6.94 9.38 23.42
C GLY A 46 7.18 9.18 21.92
N GLU A 47 8.39 8.79 21.51
CA GLU A 47 8.69 8.51 20.10
C GLU A 47 8.20 7.13 19.66
N ILE A 48 7.82 7.00 18.40
CA ILE A 48 7.33 5.75 17.82
C ILE A 48 8.49 4.99 17.17
N PRO A 49 8.86 3.80 17.69
CA PRO A 49 10.04 3.06 17.21
C PRO A 49 10.01 2.74 15.72
N LEU A 50 8.83 2.39 15.18
CA LEU A 50 8.67 2.01 13.78
C LEU A 50 9.02 3.16 12.82
N ILE A 51 8.63 4.39 13.16
CA ILE A 51 8.92 5.57 12.34
C ILE A 51 10.41 5.84 12.31
N THR A 52 11.07 5.78 13.47
CA THR A 52 12.53 5.96 13.55
C THR A 52 13.25 4.87 12.77
N LEU A 53 12.80 3.61 12.85
CA LEU A 53 13.36 2.49 12.09
C LEU A 53 13.21 2.70 10.58
N ASN A 54 12.05 3.12 10.12
CA ASN A 54 11.81 3.41 8.69
C ASN A 54 12.69 4.56 8.19
N ASN A 55 12.87 5.61 8.99
CA ASN A 55 13.81 6.68 8.67
C ASN A 55 15.25 6.19 8.58
N LEU A 56 15.68 5.31 9.49
CA LEU A 56 17.00 4.69 9.45
C LEU A 56 17.19 3.83 8.19
N TYR A 57 16.21 3.02 7.80
CA TYR A 57 16.25 2.24 6.57
C TYR A 57 16.38 3.12 5.33
N LYS A 58 15.64 4.22 5.25
CA LYS A 58 15.62 5.09 4.07
C LYS A 58 16.86 5.99 3.96
N LEU A 59 17.40 6.45 5.08
CA LEU A 59 18.46 7.47 5.12
C LEU A 59 19.86 6.89 5.33
N THR A 60 19.98 5.59 5.63
CA THR A 60 21.26 4.95 5.94
C THR A 60 21.44 3.62 5.21
N GLN A 61 22.65 3.03 5.34
CA GLN A 61 22.93 1.69 4.83
C GLN A 61 22.38 0.56 5.72
N LEU A 62 21.47 0.85 6.65
CA LEU A 62 20.81 -0.20 7.44
C LEU A 62 19.93 -1.08 6.55
N GLN A 63 19.40 -0.52 5.48
CA GLN A 63 18.80 -1.24 4.36
C GLN A 63 19.63 -0.98 3.09
N THR A 64 19.99 -2.04 2.37
CA THR A 64 20.74 -1.95 1.12
C THR A 64 20.29 -3.01 0.14
N THR A 65 20.49 -2.76 -1.14
CA THR A 65 20.20 -3.72 -2.21
C THR A 65 21.45 -4.53 -2.53
N PHE A 66 21.26 -5.81 -2.81
CA PHE A 66 22.33 -6.68 -3.27
C PHE A 66 22.01 -7.19 -4.69
N GLY A 67 22.81 -6.75 -5.65
CA GLY A 67 22.70 -7.21 -7.05
C GLY A 67 23.33 -8.58 -7.19
N VAL A 68 22.51 -9.61 -7.38
CA VAL A 68 22.99 -10.99 -7.59
C VAL A 68 23.46 -11.15 -9.03
N ILE A 69 24.78 -11.27 -9.23
CA ILE A 69 25.40 -11.57 -10.54
C ILE A 69 26.00 -12.97 -10.46
N MET A 70 25.33 -13.94 -11.06
CA MET A 70 25.76 -15.35 -11.06
C MET A 70 26.60 -15.60 -12.31
N LEU A 71 27.91 -15.32 -12.20
CA LEU A 71 28.88 -15.63 -13.24
C LEU A 71 29.37 -17.08 -13.07
N ALA A 72 29.28 -17.89 -14.11
CA ALA A 72 29.76 -19.26 -14.12
C ALA A 72 30.50 -19.59 -15.44
N LEU A 73 31.29 -20.65 -15.41
CA LEU A 73 31.92 -21.19 -16.62
C LEU A 73 31.02 -22.28 -17.22
N VAL A 74 30.53 -22.02 -18.41
CA VAL A 74 29.77 -23.00 -19.20
C VAL A 74 30.66 -23.38 -20.40
N ASN A 75 31.03 -24.65 -20.51
CA ASN A 75 31.96 -25.13 -21.56
C ASN A 75 33.23 -24.27 -21.69
N ASN A 76 33.87 -23.93 -20.55
CA ASN A 76 35.04 -23.07 -20.43
C ASN A 76 34.86 -21.61 -20.89
N ARG A 77 33.59 -21.14 -21.04
CA ARG A 77 33.28 -19.73 -21.34
C ARG A 77 32.58 -19.09 -20.14
N PRO A 78 32.97 -17.88 -19.75
CA PRO A 78 32.31 -17.15 -18.70
C PRO A 78 30.94 -16.64 -19.21
N GLU A 79 29.88 -16.98 -18.51
CA GLU A 79 28.51 -16.56 -18.82
C GLU A 79 27.82 -16.08 -17.54
N VAL A 80 27.03 -15.00 -17.63
CA VAL A 80 26.15 -14.56 -16.56
C VAL A 80 24.83 -15.32 -16.70
N LEU A 81 24.52 -16.12 -15.71
CA LEU A 81 23.38 -17.03 -15.73
C LEU A 81 22.27 -16.56 -14.77
N ASN A 82 21.05 -16.82 -15.12
CA ASN A 82 19.93 -16.75 -14.17
C ASN A 82 19.79 -18.08 -13.38
N LEU A 83 19.00 -18.07 -12.32
CA LEU A 83 18.83 -19.24 -11.44
C LEU A 83 18.38 -20.49 -12.21
N LYS A 84 17.45 -20.37 -13.16
CA LYS A 84 16.98 -21.48 -13.98
C LYS A 84 18.11 -22.09 -14.82
N GLN A 85 18.93 -21.25 -15.42
CA GLN A 85 20.09 -21.72 -16.22
C GLN A 85 21.13 -22.42 -15.36
N ILE A 86 21.45 -21.89 -14.16
CA ILE A 86 22.38 -22.55 -13.23
C ILE A 86 21.86 -23.94 -12.84
N LEU A 87 20.59 -24.07 -12.48
CA LEU A 87 19.99 -25.37 -12.14
C LEU A 87 20.01 -26.33 -13.34
N HIS A 88 19.74 -25.81 -14.54
CA HIS A 88 19.83 -26.62 -15.76
C HIS A 88 21.24 -27.18 -15.99
N HIS A 89 22.26 -26.31 -15.97
CA HIS A 89 23.65 -26.74 -16.16
C HIS A 89 24.14 -27.66 -15.05
N PHE A 90 23.70 -27.46 -13.81
CA PHE A 90 23.99 -28.37 -12.70
C PHE A 90 23.41 -29.77 -12.96
N ILE A 91 22.17 -29.89 -13.39
CA ILE A 91 21.51 -31.16 -13.68
C ILE A 91 22.21 -31.87 -14.84
N GLU A 92 22.54 -31.16 -15.92
CA GLU A 92 23.28 -31.72 -17.06
C GLU A 92 24.67 -32.24 -16.64
N HIS A 93 25.39 -31.48 -15.84
CA HIS A 93 26.68 -31.92 -15.30
C HIS A 93 26.53 -33.19 -14.43
N ARG A 94 25.53 -33.23 -13.55
CA ARG A 94 25.25 -34.43 -12.75
C ARG A 94 24.92 -35.65 -13.61
N ARG A 95 24.12 -35.45 -14.66
CA ARG A 95 23.81 -36.49 -15.64
C ARG A 95 25.08 -37.05 -16.28
N GLU A 96 25.97 -36.18 -16.78
CA GLU A 96 27.24 -36.60 -17.37
C GLU A 96 28.11 -37.38 -16.37
N VAL A 97 28.22 -36.88 -15.14
CA VAL A 97 29.01 -37.54 -14.09
C VAL A 97 28.45 -38.92 -13.76
N VAL A 98 27.15 -39.08 -13.60
CA VAL A 98 26.52 -40.37 -13.31
C VAL A 98 26.74 -41.35 -14.48
N VAL A 99 26.54 -40.90 -15.72
CA VAL A 99 26.77 -41.76 -16.91
C VAL A 99 28.23 -42.19 -16.99
N ARG A 100 29.20 -41.28 -16.82
CA ARG A 100 30.64 -41.58 -16.86
C ARG A 100 31.07 -42.53 -15.73
N ARG A 101 30.58 -42.30 -14.51
CA ARG A 101 30.79 -43.18 -13.36
C ARG A 101 30.24 -44.59 -13.65
N THR A 102 29.00 -44.69 -14.10
CA THR A 102 28.36 -45.97 -14.40
C THR A 102 29.07 -46.71 -15.53
N ALA A 103 29.55 -46.02 -16.57
CA ALA A 103 30.33 -46.61 -17.65
C ALA A 103 31.70 -47.14 -17.16
N PHE A 104 32.34 -46.39 -16.25
CA PHE A 104 33.59 -46.84 -15.62
C PHE A 104 33.36 -48.09 -14.75
N GLU A 105 32.33 -48.08 -13.90
CA GLU A 105 31.97 -49.24 -13.05
C GLU A 105 31.60 -50.44 -13.88
N LEU A 106 30.86 -50.26 -14.98
CA LEU A 106 30.54 -51.32 -15.91
C LEU A 106 31.79 -51.99 -16.49
N ARG A 107 32.71 -51.18 -17.01
CA ARG A 107 33.98 -51.70 -17.56
C ARG A 107 34.75 -52.48 -16.50
N LYS A 108 34.84 -51.98 -15.26
CA LYS A 108 35.52 -52.68 -14.15
C LYS A 108 34.79 -53.98 -13.76
N ALA A 109 33.47 -53.99 -13.76
CA ALA A 109 32.69 -55.17 -13.50
C ALA A 109 32.82 -56.23 -14.63
N GLU A 110 32.88 -55.81 -15.91
CA GLU A 110 33.10 -56.67 -17.05
C GLU A 110 34.53 -57.26 -17.04
N GLU A 111 35.58 -56.47 -16.73
CA GLU A 111 36.95 -56.93 -16.54
C GLU A 111 37.00 -57.99 -15.41
N ARG A 112 36.29 -57.75 -14.30
CA ARG A 112 36.24 -58.72 -13.17
C ARG A 112 35.47 -59.98 -13.53
N ALA A 113 34.32 -59.87 -14.19
CA ALA A 113 33.53 -61.00 -14.66
C ALA A 113 34.31 -61.89 -15.61
N HIS A 114 35.09 -61.28 -16.53
CA HIS A 114 35.94 -61.99 -17.47
C HIS A 114 36.98 -62.85 -16.76
N ILE A 115 37.63 -62.38 -15.72
CA ILE A 115 38.57 -63.13 -14.91
C ILE A 115 37.86 -64.22 -14.15
N LEU A 116 36.72 -63.92 -13.50
CA LEU A 116 35.94 -64.94 -12.74
C LEU A 116 35.40 -66.09 -13.62
N GLU A 117 35.02 -65.73 -14.86
CA GLU A 117 34.61 -66.72 -15.86
C GLU A 117 35.73 -67.70 -16.18
N GLY A 118 36.92 -67.25 -16.43
CA GLY A 118 38.10 -68.06 -16.65
C GLY A 118 38.42 -68.98 -15.45
N LEU A 119 38.38 -68.39 -14.22
CA LEU A 119 38.58 -69.12 -12.99
C LEU A 119 37.48 -70.20 -12.78
N LYS A 120 36.24 -69.94 -13.14
CA LYS A 120 35.14 -70.87 -13.09
C LYS A 120 35.38 -72.01 -14.06
N ILE A 121 35.76 -71.79 -15.32
CA ILE A 121 36.10 -72.81 -16.31
C ILE A 121 37.21 -73.71 -15.81
N ALA A 122 38.25 -73.11 -15.18
CA ALA A 122 39.36 -73.83 -14.59
C ALA A 122 38.93 -74.75 -13.43
N LEU A 123 38.04 -74.27 -12.56
CA LEU A 123 37.51 -75.05 -11.44
C LEU A 123 36.52 -76.11 -11.86
N ASP A 124 35.79 -75.95 -12.94
CA ASP A 124 34.87 -76.93 -13.51
C ASP A 124 35.65 -78.05 -14.22
N ASN A 125 36.92 -77.76 -14.66
CA ASN A 125 37.81 -78.75 -15.34
C ASN A 125 39.15 -78.95 -14.57
N LEU A 126 39.07 -78.93 -13.23
CA LEU A 126 40.23 -78.82 -12.35
C LEU A 126 41.31 -79.87 -12.62
N ASP A 127 40.97 -81.17 -12.77
CA ASP A 127 41.93 -82.23 -12.99
C ASP A 127 42.68 -82.07 -14.32
N ALA A 128 41.98 -81.66 -15.38
CA ALA A 128 42.57 -81.44 -16.69
C ALA A 128 43.53 -80.19 -16.67
N VAL A 129 43.11 -79.08 -15.99
CA VAL A 129 43.94 -77.92 -15.82
C VAL A 129 45.22 -78.23 -15.03
N ILE A 130 45.13 -78.94 -13.92
CA ILE A 130 46.28 -79.38 -13.13
C ILE A 130 47.19 -80.30 -13.94
N ALA A 131 46.66 -81.20 -14.68
CA ALA A 131 47.44 -82.11 -15.52
C ALA A 131 48.20 -81.35 -16.63
N LEU A 132 47.56 -80.37 -17.24
CA LEU A 132 48.18 -79.49 -18.25
C LEU A 132 49.33 -78.64 -17.64
N ILE A 133 49.11 -77.98 -16.50
CA ILE A 133 50.13 -77.20 -15.82
C ILE A 133 51.32 -78.04 -15.40
N ARG A 134 51.10 -79.23 -14.91
CA ARG A 134 52.19 -80.18 -14.54
C ARG A 134 53.02 -80.74 -15.73
N ARG A 135 52.42 -80.81 -16.92
CA ARG A 135 53.14 -81.24 -18.14
C ARG A 135 53.93 -80.08 -18.80
N ALA A 136 53.57 -78.85 -18.59
CA ALA A 136 54.24 -77.71 -19.16
C ALA A 136 55.66 -77.56 -18.56
N SER A 137 56.64 -77.22 -19.38
CA SER A 137 58.02 -76.98 -18.97
C SER A 137 58.27 -75.60 -18.50
N SER A 138 57.38 -74.66 -18.82
CA SER A 138 57.46 -73.26 -18.41
C SER A 138 56.06 -72.64 -18.16
N PRO A 139 55.97 -71.55 -17.38
CA PRO A 139 54.69 -70.85 -17.22
C PRO A 139 54.09 -70.35 -18.54
N ASP A 140 54.92 -69.92 -19.49
CA ASP A 140 54.47 -69.49 -20.82
C ASP A 140 53.85 -70.63 -21.64
N GLU A 141 54.46 -71.84 -21.60
CA GLU A 141 53.90 -73.01 -22.24
C GLU A 141 52.56 -73.40 -21.58
N ALA A 142 52.47 -73.38 -20.28
CA ALA A 142 51.22 -73.64 -19.57
C ALA A 142 50.13 -72.62 -19.96
N ARG A 143 50.47 -71.28 -20.07
CA ARG A 143 49.55 -70.27 -20.52
C ARG A 143 49.01 -70.51 -21.92
N VAL A 144 49.88 -70.84 -22.88
CA VAL A 144 49.50 -71.09 -24.27
C VAL A 144 48.64 -72.39 -24.32
N GLY A 145 49.00 -73.39 -23.51
CA GLY A 145 48.18 -74.66 -23.39
C GLY A 145 46.79 -74.38 -22.87
N LEU A 146 46.64 -73.58 -21.80
CA LEU A 146 45.35 -73.19 -21.23
C LEU A 146 44.50 -72.41 -22.24
N MET A 147 45.13 -71.50 -22.96
CA MET A 147 44.42 -70.73 -24.00
C MET A 147 43.86 -71.64 -25.11
N ARG A 148 44.64 -72.61 -25.55
CA ARG A 148 44.27 -73.52 -26.65
C ARG A 148 43.25 -74.57 -26.25
N GLU A 149 43.40 -75.23 -25.08
CA GLU A 149 42.55 -76.35 -24.67
C GLU A 149 41.20 -75.90 -24.09
N PHE A 150 41.19 -74.79 -23.38
CA PHE A 150 39.95 -74.28 -22.72
C PHE A 150 39.41 -73.00 -23.36
N THR A 151 39.94 -72.54 -24.49
CA THR A 151 39.50 -71.36 -25.22
C THR A 151 39.57 -70.10 -24.32
N LEU A 152 40.57 -70.04 -23.46
CA LEU A 152 40.73 -68.91 -22.51
C LEU A 152 41.54 -67.77 -23.13
N THR A 153 41.31 -66.57 -22.64
CA THR A 153 42.15 -65.40 -22.99
C THR A 153 43.45 -65.46 -22.20
N GLU A 154 44.43 -64.66 -22.64
CA GLU A 154 45.72 -64.53 -21.95
C GLU A 154 45.53 -64.02 -20.50
N ILE A 155 44.63 -63.08 -20.30
CA ILE A 155 44.29 -62.50 -18.97
C ILE A 155 43.70 -63.62 -18.08
N GLN A 156 42.77 -64.42 -18.58
CA GLN A 156 42.18 -65.51 -17.84
C GLN A 156 43.21 -66.58 -17.51
N SER A 157 44.05 -66.98 -18.45
CA SER A 157 45.11 -67.97 -18.26
C SER A 157 46.14 -67.49 -17.22
N ASN A 158 46.57 -66.23 -17.25
CA ASN A 158 47.46 -65.68 -16.24
C ASN A 158 46.79 -65.74 -14.85
N ALA A 159 45.50 -65.35 -14.73
CA ALA A 159 44.76 -65.38 -13.47
C ALA A 159 44.66 -66.77 -12.90
N ILE A 160 44.57 -67.80 -13.76
CA ILE A 160 44.55 -69.23 -13.35
C ILE A 160 45.96 -69.64 -12.85
N LEU A 161 47.02 -69.25 -13.54
CA LEU A 161 48.40 -69.58 -13.13
C LEU A 161 48.81 -68.88 -11.82
N GLU A 162 48.28 -67.71 -11.56
CA GLU A 162 48.50 -66.93 -10.32
C GLU A 162 47.58 -67.39 -9.17
N MET A 163 46.67 -68.35 -9.43
CA MET A 163 45.71 -68.77 -8.44
C MET A 163 46.37 -69.63 -7.32
N ARG A 164 46.17 -69.15 -6.08
CA ARG A 164 46.68 -69.88 -4.89
C ARG A 164 45.97 -71.22 -4.70
N LEU A 165 46.68 -72.29 -4.34
CA LEU A 165 46.15 -73.64 -4.09
C LEU A 165 45.00 -73.63 -3.06
N GLN A 166 45.02 -72.69 -2.09
CA GLN A 166 43.94 -72.55 -1.11
C GLN A 166 42.56 -72.31 -1.78
N ARG A 167 42.50 -71.66 -2.94
CA ARG A 167 41.27 -71.34 -3.69
C ARG A 167 40.65 -72.57 -4.37
N LEU A 168 41.36 -73.70 -4.39
CA LEU A 168 40.83 -74.95 -4.96
C LEU A 168 39.90 -75.69 -3.99
N THR A 169 39.78 -75.29 -2.73
CA THR A 169 38.85 -75.84 -1.77
C THR A 169 37.41 -75.64 -2.16
N GLN A 170 36.51 -76.56 -1.81
CA GLN A 170 35.11 -76.48 -2.18
C GLN A 170 34.42 -75.22 -1.64
N LEU A 171 34.81 -74.75 -0.45
CA LEU A 171 34.29 -73.56 0.14
C LEU A 171 34.66 -72.32 -0.70
N GLU A 172 35.90 -72.16 -1.13
CA GLU A 172 36.34 -71.05 -1.94
C GLU A 172 35.79 -71.10 -3.37
N ARG A 173 35.58 -72.29 -3.93
CA ARG A 173 34.87 -72.48 -5.20
C ARG A 173 33.43 -71.90 -5.12
N ASN A 174 32.68 -72.22 -4.09
CA ASN A 174 31.32 -71.71 -3.93
C ASN A 174 31.32 -70.15 -3.81
N LYS A 175 32.25 -69.57 -3.05
CA LYS A 175 32.39 -68.13 -2.96
C LYS A 175 32.68 -67.46 -4.30
N LEU A 176 33.55 -68.06 -5.12
CA LEU A 176 33.87 -67.52 -6.44
C LEU A 176 32.63 -67.55 -7.38
N ILE A 177 31.85 -68.68 -7.34
CA ILE A 177 30.64 -68.75 -8.12
C ILE A 177 29.59 -67.72 -7.66
N GLU A 178 29.46 -67.51 -6.37
CA GLU A 178 28.58 -66.43 -5.81
C GLU A 178 29.06 -65.06 -6.24
N GLU A 179 30.36 -64.79 -6.10
CA GLU A 179 30.93 -63.47 -6.57
C GLU A 179 30.67 -63.27 -8.07
N TYR A 180 30.86 -64.30 -8.89
CA TYR A 180 30.58 -64.23 -10.33
C TYR A 180 29.11 -63.92 -10.62
N LYS A 181 28.15 -64.50 -9.91
CA LYS A 181 26.72 -64.26 -10.05
C LYS A 181 26.39 -62.80 -9.62
N GLU A 182 27.00 -62.32 -8.54
CA GLU A 182 26.78 -60.94 -8.07
C GLU A 182 27.33 -59.93 -9.06
N VAL A 183 28.52 -60.16 -9.61
CA VAL A 183 29.11 -59.28 -10.62
C VAL A 183 28.27 -59.25 -11.90
N LEU A 184 27.72 -60.39 -12.33
CA LEU A 184 26.79 -60.44 -13.48
C LEU A 184 25.52 -59.63 -13.23
N LYS A 185 24.92 -59.71 -12.03
CA LYS A 185 23.76 -58.90 -11.65
C LYS A 185 24.13 -57.39 -11.65
N GLN A 186 25.31 -57.06 -11.15
CA GLN A 186 25.80 -55.69 -11.16
C GLN A 186 25.97 -55.18 -12.60
N ILE A 187 26.54 -55.95 -13.51
CA ILE A 187 26.67 -55.64 -14.94
C ILE A 187 25.30 -55.35 -15.56
N GLU A 188 24.31 -56.24 -15.32
CA GLU A 188 22.95 -56.06 -15.83
C GLU A 188 22.32 -54.76 -15.32
N ARG A 189 22.45 -54.50 -14.01
CA ARG A 189 22.00 -53.21 -13.41
C ARG A 189 22.69 -52.01 -14.05
N LEU A 190 24.00 -52.01 -14.18
CA LEU A 190 24.76 -50.91 -14.76
C LEU A 190 24.39 -50.66 -16.24
N LYS A 191 24.17 -51.76 -17.02
CA LYS A 191 23.67 -51.67 -18.39
C LYS A 191 22.26 -51.06 -18.45
N SER A 192 21.38 -51.42 -17.52
CA SER A 192 20.03 -50.87 -17.45
C SER A 192 20.05 -49.37 -17.13
N ILE A 193 20.94 -48.94 -16.26
CA ILE A 193 21.11 -47.50 -15.94
C ILE A 193 21.57 -46.72 -17.19
N LEU A 194 22.56 -47.20 -17.91
CA LEU A 194 23.09 -46.55 -19.12
C LEU A 194 22.06 -46.50 -20.27
N SER A 195 21.14 -47.46 -20.32
CA SER A 195 20.08 -47.52 -21.35
C SER A 195 18.85 -46.70 -21.04
N SER A 196 18.69 -46.16 -19.79
CA SER A 196 17.48 -45.48 -19.32
C SER A 196 17.78 -44.14 -18.69
N GLU A 197 17.42 -43.07 -19.37
CA GLU A 197 17.53 -41.70 -18.84
C GLU A 197 16.71 -41.50 -17.55
N ALA A 198 15.56 -42.19 -17.44
CA ALA A 198 14.73 -42.15 -16.24
C ALA A 198 15.44 -42.68 -14.99
N LEU A 199 16.21 -43.80 -15.15
CA LEU A 199 17.02 -44.34 -14.05
C LEU A 199 18.15 -43.41 -13.65
N VAL A 200 18.82 -42.78 -14.61
CA VAL A 200 19.85 -41.76 -14.32
C VAL A 200 19.26 -40.61 -13.52
N ARG A 201 18.10 -40.09 -13.89
CA ARG A 201 17.41 -39.04 -13.14
C ARG A 201 17.02 -39.47 -11.72
N THR A 202 16.58 -40.72 -11.57
CA THR A 202 16.25 -41.27 -10.25
C THR A 202 17.48 -41.31 -9.36
N ILE A 203 18.62 -41.80 -9.86
CA ILE A 203 19.89 -41.82 -9.13
C ILE A 203 20.29 -40.37 -8.70
N ILE A 204 20.23 -39.43 -9.62
CA ILE A 204 20.54 -38.03 -9.29
C ILE A 204 19.64 -37.50 -8.18
N LYS A 205 18.35 -37.79 -8.26
CA LYS A 205 17.37 -37.40 -7.24
C LYS A 205 17.68 -37.99 -5.88
N ASP A 206 17.96 -39.29 -5.84
CA ASP A 206 18.21 -40.03 -4.59
C ASP A 206 19.50 -39.54 -3.92
N GLU A 207 20.57 -39.34 -4.68
CA GLU A 207 21.83 -38.76 -4.19
C GLU A 207 21.63 -37.34 -3.65
N LEU A 208 20.82 -36.48 -4.31
CA LEU A 208 20.53 -35.16 -3.84
C LEU A 208 19.67 -35.15 -2.57
N ILE A 209 18.75 -36.10 -2.43
CA ILE A 209 17.97 -36.28 -1.19
C ILE A 209 18.90 -36.67 -0.03
N GLU A 210 19.82 -37.61 -0.25
CA GLU A 210 20.80 -38.01 0.76
C GLU A 210 21.65 -36.83 1.22
N VAL A 211 22.19 -36.05 0.29
CA VAL A 211 22.95 -34.81 0.61
C VAL A 211 22.09 -33.83 1.37
N ARG A 212 20.83 -33.62 0.95
CA ARG A 212 19.91 -32.72 1.64
C ARG A 212 19.68 -33.16 3.09
N GLU A 213 19.40 -34.44 3.33
CA GLU A 213 19.15 -34.94 4.70
C GLU A 213 20.40 -34.86 5.59
N ALA A 214 21.59 -35.03 5.02
CA ALA A 214 22.84 -34.96 5.76
C ALA A 214 23.28 -33.53 6.13
N TYR A 215 22.94 -32.52 5.29
CA TYR A 215 23.47 -31.16 5.38
C TYR A 215 22.38 -30.08 5.41
N LYS A 216 21.10 -30.45 5.54
CA LYS A 216 20.02 -29.46 5.63
C LYS A 216 20.17 -28.58 6.85
N ASP A 217 19.99 -27.28 6.63
CA ASP A 217 19.86 -26.27 7.67
C ASP A 217 18.65 -25.37 7.38
N GLU A 218 18.25 -24.58 8.36
CA GLU A 218 17.15 -23.62 8.20
C GLU A 218 17.58 -22.43 7.34
N ARG A 219 16.67 -21.98 6.47
CA ARG A 219 16.90 -20.82 5.63
C ARG A 219 16.95 -19.57 6.50
N ARG A 220 18.04 -18.81 6.48
CA ARG A 220 18.21 -17.56 7.22
C ARG A 220 17.52 -16.38 6.53
N THR A 221 17.56 -16.35 5.19
CA THR A 221 16.94 -15.26 4.40
C THR A 221 15.47 -15.58 4.16
N GLN A 222 14.59 -14.69 4.58
CA GLN A 222 13.17 -14.82 4.31
C GLN A 222 12.85 -14.49 2.85
N ILE A 223 11.93 -15.24 2.26
CA ILE A 223 11.33 -14.90 0.97
C ILE A 223 10.02 -14.20 1.27
N VAL A 224 9.98 -12.90 1.06
CA VAL A 224 8.80 -12.05 1.23
C VAL A 224 8.26 -11.65 -0.14
N LYS A 225 6.97 -11.31 -0.22
CA LYS A 225 6.44 -10.62 -1.38
C LYS A 225 7.09 -9.24 -1.46
N GLU A 226 7.20 -8.70 -2.67
CA GLU A 226 7.66 -7.33 -2.88
C GLU A 226 6.82 -6.41 -2.00
N GLU A 227 7.43 -5.90 -0.92
CA GLU A 227 6.82 -4.90 -0.07
C GLU A 227 6.89 -3.58 -0.84
N ALA A 228 5.80 -2.80 -0.79
CA ALA A 228 5.79 -1.45 -1.33
C ALA A 228 6.98 -0.68 -0.73
N GLU A 229 7.68 0.10 -1.55
CA GLU A 229 8.77 0.96 -1.06
C GLU A 229 8.26 1.80 0.11
N ILE A 230 9.08 1.94 1.16
CA ILE A 230 8.78 2.79 2.31
C ILE A 230 8.40 4.19 1.79
N THR A 231 7.15 4.55 1.97
CA THR A 231 6.60 5.83 1.52
C THR A 231 6.98 6.96 2.48
N LEU A 232 6.78 8.21 2.06
CA LEU A 232 6.93 9.36 2.97
C LEU A 232 5.94 9.28 4.16
N GLU A 233 4.76 8.69 3.94
CA GLU A 233 3.76 8.48 4.99
C GLU A 233 4.25 7.53 6.09
N ASP A 234 4.96 6.46 5.72
CA ASP A 234 5.52 5.49 6.68
C ASP A 234 6.59 6.11 7.60
N MET A 235 7.09 7.29 7.25
CA MET A 235 8.08 8.04 8.03
C MET A 235 7.47 9.16 8.90
N ILE A 236 6.15 9.34 8.84
CA ILE A 236 5.42 10.40 9.55
C ILE A 236 4.50 9.75 10.57
N ALA A 237 4.48 10.30 11.79
CA ALA A 237 3.57 9.83 12.83
C ALA A 237 2.12 10.02 12.39
N ASN A 238 1.31 8.98 12.59
CA ASN A 238 -0.13 9.07 12.38
C ASN A 238 -0.77 9.69 13.62
N GLU A 239 -0.94 11.02 13.61
CA GLU A 239 -1.46 11.82 14.71
C GLU A 239 -2.74 12.54 14.29
N GLU A 240 -3.63 12.75 15.25
CA GLU A 240 -4.78 13.63 15.04
C GLU A 240 -4.35 15.09 15.13
N VAL A 241 -4.71 15.85 14.12
CA VAL A 241 -4.44 17.29 14.03
C VAL A 241 -5.72 18.05 13.75
N VAL A 242 -5.75 19.30 14.21
CA VAL A 242 -6.80 20.25 13.85
C VAL A 242 -6.38 21.01 12.60
N VAL A 243 -7.13 20.85 11.52
CA VAL A 243 -6.96 21.64 10.29
C VAL A 243 -7.87 22.85 10.36
N THR A 244 -7.32 24.02 10.08
CA THR A 244 -8.04 25.29 10.10
C THR A 244 -7.90 25.98 8.74
N ILE A 245 -9.03 26.39 8.15
CA ILE A 245 -9.07 27.11 6.87
C ILE A 245 -9.80 28.44 7.08
N SER A 246 -9.20 29.53 6.65
CA SER A 246 -9.81 30.86 6.72
C SER A 246 -10.58 31.22 5.44
N HIS A 247 -11.45 32.23 5.52
CA HIS A 247 -12.21 32.77 4.38
C HIS A 247 -11.28 33.29 3.26
N ALA A 248 -10.17 33.87 3.60
CA ALA A 248 -9.15 34.35 2.64
C ALA A 248 -8.31 33.20 2.04
N GLY A 249 -8.61 31.92 2.36
CA GLY A 249 -7.94 30.76 1.79
C GLY A 249 -6.58 30.43 2.42
N TYR A 250 -6.34 30.81 3.68
CA TYR A 250 -5.17 30.34 4.43
C TYR A 250 -5.49 29.03 5.12
N ILE A 251 -4.54 28.10 5.11
CA ILE A 251 -4.65 26.79 5.74
C ILE A 251 -3.46 26.52 6.65
N LYS A 252 -3.71 25.83 7.76
CA LYS A 252 -2.70 25.29 8.66
C LYS A 252 -3.20 24.05 9.39
N ARG A 253 -2.29 23.31 9.99
CA ARG A 253 -2.58 22.25 10.94
C ARG A 253 -1.92 22.53 12.29
N ASN A 254 -2.51 21.97 13.34
CA ASN A 254 -1.98 22.01 14.70
C ASN A 254 -2.26 20.68 15.40
N PRO A 255 -1.38 20.16 16.26
CA PRO A 255 -1.69 19.02 17.11
C PRO A 255 -2.93 19.29 17.98
N VAL A 256 -3.82 18.31 18.11
CA VAL A 256 -5.04 18.41 18.94
C VAL A 256 -4.68 18.78 20.39
N THR A 257 -3.51 18.36 20.88
CA THR A 257 -3.00 18.65 22.24
C THR A 257 -2.88 20.15 22.56
N LEU A 258 -2.78 21.03 21.55
CA LEU A 258 -2.78 22.48 21.74
C LEU A 258 -4.18 23.04 22.09
N TYR A 259 -5.23 22.25 21.88
CA TYR A 259 -6.62 22.60 22.16
C TYR A 259 -7.08 21.84 23.41
N ARG A 260 -6.72 22.34 24.60
CA ARG A 260 -7.19 21.74 25.86
C ARG A 260 -8.68 21.99 26.04
N ALA A 261 -9.40 20.94 26.47
CA ALA A 261 -10.80 21.06 26.84
C ALA A 261 -11.01 22.17 27.90
N GLN A 262 -11.98 23.03 27.69
CA GLN A 262 -12.39 24.06 28.64
C GLN A 262 -13.81 23.77 29.14
N ARG A 263 -14.08 24.08 30.41
CA ARG A 263 -15.42 23.95 30.96
C ARG A 263 -16.38 24.97 30.32
N ARG A 264 -17.68 24.64 30.28
CA ARG A 264 -18.73 25.56 29.85
C ARG A 264 -18.56 26.93 30.50
N GLY A 265 -18.57 28.02 29.68
CA GLY A 265 -18.31 29.38 30.15
C GLY A 265 -16.85 29.85 30.06
N GLY A 266 -15.93 29.03 29.56
CA GLY A 266 -14.55 29.43 29.31
C GLY A 266 -14.44 30.49 28.20
N LYS A 267 -13.36 31.32 28.23
CA LYS A 267 -13.12 32.42 27.26
C LYS A 267 -12.78 31.98 25.85
N GLY A 268 -12.86 30.66 25.52
CA GLY A 268 -12.45 30.15 24.23
C GLY A 268 -10.95 30.41 23.94
N LYS A 269 -10.44 29.87 22.84
CA LYS A 269 -9.06 30.11 22.39
C LYS A 269 -9.07 30.48 20.91
N ILE A 270 -8.22 31.43 20.53
CA ILE A 270 -8.03 31.84 19.12
C ILE A 270 -7.49 30.64 18.34
N GLY A 271 -8.22 30.17 17.33
CA GLY A 271 -7.83 29.07 16.47
C GLY A 271 -6.81 29.46 15.39
N MET A 272 -6.82 30.72 14.94
CA MET A 272 -5.95 31.25 13.90
C MET A 272 -5.79 32.75 14.06
N GLY A 273 -4.58 33.30 13.81
CA GLY A 273 -4.37 34.74 13.66
C GLY A 273 -4.85 35.18 12.28
N VAL A 274 -5.89 35.96 12.23
CA VAL A 274 -6.47 36.48 10.99
C VAL A 274 -6.28 38.00 10.90
N LYS A 275 -6.33 38.57 9.70
CA LYS A 275 -6.45 40.01 9.51
C LYS A 275 -7.84 40.45 9.96
N GLU A 276 -8.06 41.79 10.18
CA GLU A 276 -9.34 42.31 10.67
C GLU A 276 -10.55 41.91 9.82
N GLU A 277 -10.34 41.60 8.54
CA GLU A 277 -11.38 41.21 7.57
C GLU A 277 -11.42 39.68 7.25
N ASP A 278 -10.59 38.85 7.90
CA ASP A 278 -10.55 37.40 7.66
C ASP A 278 -11.08 36.61 8.88
N PHE A 279 -11.62 35.43 8.69
CA PHE A 279 -12.14 34.60 9.75
C PHE A 279 -12.04 33.10 9.40
N VAL A 280 -12.10 32.24 10.40
CA VAL A 280 -12.06 30.78 10.22
C VAL A 280 -13.41 30.29 9.68
N VAL A 281 -13.39 29.76 8.46
CA VAL A 281 -14.59 29.17 7.83
C VAL A 281 -14.71 27.69 8.18
N THR A 282 -13.60 26.99 8.16
CA THR A 282 -13.61 25.52 8.35
C THR A 282 -12.56 25.15 9.40
N LEU A 283 -12.99 24.34 10.37
CA LEU A 283 -12.14 23.72 11.38
C LEU A 283 -12.63 22.29 11.58
N PHE A 284 -11.74 21.33 11.45
CA PHE A 284 -12.04 19.92 11.65
C PHE A 284 -10.80 19.16 12.12
N THR A 285 -11.01 18.01 12.73
CA THR A 285 -9.94 17.06 13.05
C THR A 285 -9.73 16.12 11.87
N ALA A 286 -8.49 15.82 11.60
CA ALA A 286 -8.07 14.84 10.61
C ALA A 286 -6.78 14.16 11.05
N SER A 287 -6.56 12.92 10.62
CA SER A 287 -5.28 12.25 10.79
C SER A 287 -4.24 12.81 9.81
N THR A 288 -2.97 12.86 10.22
CA THR A 288 -1.86 13.29 9.35
C THR A 288 -1.77 12.50 8.05
N HIS A 289 -2.25 11.24 8.03
CA HIS A 289 -2.26 10.36 6.84
C HIS A 289 -3.52 10.51 5.98
N GLU A 290 -4.55 11.24 6.43
CA GLU A 290 -5.75 11.48 5.63
C GLU A 290 -5.45 12.39 4.44
N SER A 291 -6.31 12.29 3.43
CA SER A 291 -6.28 13.16 2.26
C SER A 291 -7.37 14.21 2.35
N LEU A 292 -7.05 15.44 1.95
CA LEU A 292 -8.04 16.50 1.76
C LEU A 292 -8.31 16.67 0.28
N LEU A 293 -9.58 16.62 -0.10
CA LEU A 293 -10.04 16.96 -1.44
C LEU A 293 -10.50 18.41 -1.47
N PHE A 294 -9.92 19.20 -2.35
CA PHE A 294 -10.27 20.60 -2.59
C PHE A 294 -10.99 20.73 -3.91
N PHE A 295 -12.27 20.97 -3.86
CA PHE A 295 -13.10 21.19 -5.05
C PHE A 295 -13.13 22.67 -5.41
N THR A 296 -12.95 22.98 -6.69
CA THR A 296 -12.97 24.36 -7.19
C THR A 296 -14.28 24.69 -7.90
N ASP A 297 -14.60 25.98 -7.96
CA ASP A 297 -15.77 26.51 -8.67
C ASP A 297 -15.74 26.18 -10.18
N ALA A 298 -14.57 25.86 -10.73
CA ALA A 298 -14.38 25.39 -12.10
C ALA A 298 -14.68 23.87 -12.30
N GLY A 299 -15.14 23.17 -11.25
CA GLY A 299 -15.47 21.74 -11.32
C GLY A 299 -14.27 20.81 -11.32
N LYS A 300 -13.11 21.24 -10.86
CA LYS A 300 -11.93 20.42 -10.63
C LYS A 300 -11.79 20.04 -9.16
N VAL A 301 -11.01 18.98 -8.92
CA VAL A 301 -10.61 18.57 -7.57
C VAL A 301 -9.10 18.39 -7.51
N TYR A 302 -8.52 18.89 -6.43
CA TYR A 302 -7.12 18.78 -6.07
C TYR A 302 -6.98 17.99 -4.77
N TRP A 303 -5.81 17.40 -4.54
CA TRP A 303 -5.50 16.64 -3.33
C TRP A 303 -4.37 17.29 -2.57
N LEU A 304 -4.43 17.18 -1.27
CA LEU A 304 -3.34 17.49 -0.38
C LEU A 304 -3.39 16.50 0.78
N LYS A 305 -2.27 15.90 1.12
CA LYS A 305 -2.15 15.09 2.33
C LYS A 305 -2.10 16.02 3.55
N VAL A 306 -2.75 15.62 4.64
CA VAL A 306 -2.81 16.44 5.86
C VAL A 306 -1.40 16.73 6.39
N HIS A 307 -0.44 15.78 6.28
CA HIS A 307 0.94 16.02 6.69
C HIS A 307 1.69 17.06 5.84
N GLU A 308 1.24 17.35 4.62
CA GLU A 308 1.83 18.38 3.74
C GLU A 308 1.37 19.79 4.11
N ILE A 309 0.29 19.91 4.92
CA ILE A 309 -0.17 21.19 5.45
C ILE A 309 0.86 21.68 6.46
N PRO A 310 1.28 22.96 6.39
CA PRO A 310 2.26 23.50 7.32
C PRO A 310 1.77 23.41 8.77
N ASP A 311 2.61 22.85 9.63
CA ASP A 311 2.45 22.95 11.08
C ASP A 311 2.79 24.37 11.48
N ALA A 312 1.85 25.05 12.11
CA ALA A 312 2.01 26.44 12.48
C ALA A 312 1.39 26.72 13.85
N GLY A 313 2.01 27.56 14.63
CA GLY A 313 1.50 27.92 15.96
C GLY A 313 0.04 28.37 15.92
N ARG A 314 -0.70 28.19 17.03
CA ARG A 314 -2.13 28.45 17.10
C ARG A 314 -2.51 29.88 16.64
N ALA A 315 -1.71 30.88 16.94
CA ALA A 315 -1.94 32.27 16.52
C ALA A 315 -1.40 32.60 15.11
N ALA A 316 -0.70 31.70 14.44
CA ALA A 316 -0.15 31.97 13.11
C ALA A 316 -1.24 31.88 12.02
N LYS A 317 -1.03 32.58 10.90
CA LYS A 317 -1.96 32.60 9.75
C LYS A 317 -1.96 31.30 8.93
N GLY A 318 -0.88 30.51 8.98
CA GLY A 318 -0.68 29.39 8.05
C GLY A 318 -0.21 29.85 6.67
N LYS A 319 -0.47 29.04 5.64
CA LYS A 319 -0.03 29.27 4.24
C LYS A 319 -1.25 29.38 3.33
N ALA A 320 -1.17 30.22 2.31
CA ALA A 320 -2.25 30.36 1.34
C ALA A 320 -2.40 29.07 0.52
N LEU A 321 -3.63 28.59 0.32
CA LEU A 321 -3.96 27.39 -0.46
C LEU A 321 -3.41 27.45 -1.88
N VAL A 322 -3.40 28.60 -2.51
CA VAL A 322 -2.84 28.80 -3.86
C VAL A 322 -1.34 28.47 -3.95
N ASN A 323 -0.63 28.45 -2.83
CA ASN A 323 0.79 28.08 -2.77
C ASN A 323 1.00 26.58 -2.48
N LEU A 324 -0.06 25.85 -2.16
CA LEU A 324 -0.02 24.42 -1.86
C LEU A 324 -0.67 23.59 -2.98
N LEU A 325 -1.65 24.17 -3.66
CA LEU A 325 -2.39 23.53 -4.75
C LEU A 325 -1.98 24.17 -6.08
N ALA A 326 -1.79 23.37 -7.11
CA ALA A 326 -1.49 23.85 -8.46
C ALA A 326 -2.76 24.39 -9.16
N LEU A 327 -3.43 25.38 -8.55
CA LEU A 327 -4.62 26.01 -9.10
C LEU A 327 -4.30 26.71 -10.41
N THR A 328 -5.22 26.68 -11.36
CA THR A 328 -5.06 27.29 -12.68
C THR A 328 -6.02 28.47 -12.86
N GLY A 329 -5.51 29.62 -13.31
CA GLY A 329 -6.31 30.81 -13.54
C GLY A 329 -6.94 31.38 -12.27
N ASP A 330 -8.21 31.80 -12.37
CA ASP A 330 -8.98 32.40 -11.26
C ASP A 330 -9.81 31.37 -10.46
N GLU A 331 -9.41 30.10 -10.48
CA GLU A 331 -10.11 29.04 -9.74
C GLU A 331 -10.15 29.33 -8.23
N LYS A 332 -11.33 29.19 -7.64
CA LYS A 332 -11.54 29.33 -6.20
C LYS A 332 -11.95 28.02 -5.58
N VAL A 333 -11.37 27.70 -4.43
CA VAL A 333 -11.80 26.53 -3.66
C VAL A 333 -13.20 26.79 -3.09
N THR A 334 -14.14 25.94 -3.44
CA THR A 334 -15.54 26.02 -3.02
C THR A 334 -15.84 25.11 -1.84
N ALA A 335 -15.20 23.93 -1.81
CA ALA A 335 -15.42 22.97 -0.73
C ALA A 335 -14.13 22.20 -0.43
N THR A 336 -13.96 21.88 0.85
CA THR A 336 -12.86 21.01 1.35
C THR A 336 -13.47 19.81 2.05
N VAL A 337 -13.06 18.63 1.65
CA VAL A 337 -13.60 17.36 2.15
C VAL A 337 -12.46 16.48 2.68
N PRO A 338 -12.43 16.17 3.97
CA PRO A 338 -11.50 15.20 4.52
C PRO A 338 -11.90 13.78 4.10
N VAL A 339 -10.94 12.98 3.65
CA VAL A 339 -11.16 11.61 3.20
C VAL A 339 -10.15 10.71 3.87
N LYS A 340 -10.66 9.78 4.68
CA LYS A 340 -9.86 8.76 5.35
C LYS A 340 -9.51 7.61 4.40
N GLU A 341 -10.53 7.13 3.67
CA GLU A 341 -10.40 6.02 2.72
C GLU A 341 -11.30 6.28 1.51
N PHE A 342 -10.80 5.92 0.31
CA PHE A 342 -11.56 6.03 -0.93
C PHE A 342 -12.41 4.76 -1.14
N ARG A 343 -13.63 4.77 -0.60
CA ARG A 343 -14.54 3.62 -0.58
C ARG A 343 -15.62 3.73 -1.66
N ASP A 344 -16.08 2.59 -2.16
CA ASP A 344 -17.16 2.51 -3.16
C ASP A 344 -18.56 2.71 -2.55
N ASP A 345 -18.72 2.53 -1.24
CA ASP A 345 -19.97 2.74 -0.50
C ASP A 345 -20.18 4.18 -0.03
N ARG A 346 -19.33 5.10 -0.45
CA ARG A 346 -19.42 6.54 -0.20
C ARG A 346 -19.49 7.30 -1.50
N PHE A 347 -20.22 8.40 -1.47
CA PHE A 347 -20.49 9.20 -2.67
C PHE A 347 -20.15 10.66 -2.42
N VAL A 348 -19.67 11.31 -3.47
CA VAL A 348 -19.52 12.76 -3.54
C VAL A 348 -20.71 13.32 -4.29
N VAL A 349 -21.53 14.11 -3.62
CA VAL A 349 -22.67 14.82 -4.20
C VAL A 349 -22.27 16.27 -4.41
N MET A 350 -22.47 16.77 -5.62
CA MET A 350 -22.08 18.11 -6.07
C MET A 350 -23.28 18.85 -6.61
N ALA A 351 -23.36 20.16 -6.36
CA ALA A 351 -24.37 21.02 -6.93
C ALA A 351 -23.77 22.23 -7.63
N THR A 352 -24.35 22.61 -8.76
CA THR A 352 -23.95 23.77 -9.54
C THR A 352 -24.89 24.96 -9.37
N LYS A 353 -24.42 26.12 -9.72
CA LYS A 353 -25.15 27.39 -9.70
C LYS A 353 -26.43 27.33 -10.58
N GLN A 354 -26.39 26.61 -11.70
CA GLN A 354 -27.52 26.42 -12.61
C GLN A 354 -28.46 25.26 -12.20
N GLY A 355 -28.27 24.69 -11.00
CA GLY A 355 -29.18 23.70 -10.44
C GLY A 355 -28.98 22.28 -10.95
N ILE A 356 -27.82 21.99 -11.48
CA ILE A 356 -27.41 20.62 -11.82
C ILE A 356 -26.85 19.96 -10.55
N ILE A 357 -27.17 18.70 -10.33
CA ILE A 357 -26.55 17.87 -9.30
C ILE A 357 -25.86 16.67 -9.92
N LYS A 358 -24.83 16.21 -9.25
CA LYS A 358 -24.09 15.03 -9.64
C LYS A 358 -23.71 14.22 -8.42
N LYS A 359 -23.83 12.89 -8.54
CA LYS A 359 -23.37 11.90 -7.58
C LYS A 359 -22.30 11.05 -8.21
N THR A 360 -21.17 10.89 -7.53
CA THR A 360 -20.02 10.11 -8.01
C THR A 360 -19.47 9.30 -6.84
N GLU A 361 -19.09 8.05 -7.08
CA GLU A 361 -18.42 7.22 -6.07
C GLU A 361 -17.14 7.87 -5.58
N LEU A 362 -16.88 7.82 -4.28
CA LEU A 362 -15.69 8.45 -3.68
C LEU A 362 -14.40 7.80 -4.16
N SER A 363 -14.40 6.49 -4.44
CA SER A 363 -13.28 5.74 -5.01
C SER A 363 -12.79 6.28 -6.35
N ALA A 364 -13.68 6.89 -7.15
CA ALA A 364 -13.32 7.51 -8.42
C ALA A 364 -12.31 8.67 -8.27
N TYR A 365 -12.12 9.18 -7.07
CA TYR A 365 -11.17 10.24 -6.72
C TYR A 365 -9.88 9.71 -6.08
N GLY A 366 -9.66 8.40 -6.02
CA GLY A 366 -8.50 7.77 -5.35
C GLY A 366 -7.16 7.92 -6.09
N ASN A 367 -7.15 8.45 -7.33
CA ASN A 367 -5.95 8.58 -8.15
C ASN A 367 -5.58 10.07 -8.33
N PRO A 368 -4.78 10.67 -7.42
CA PRO A 368 -4.39 12.07 -7.48
C PRO A 368 -3.49 12.39 -8.68
N ARG A 369 -3.62 13.62 -9.21
CA ARG A 369 -2.71 14.21 -10.19
C ARG A 369 -2.34 15.62 -9.77
N LEU A 370 -1.08 16.02 -9.93
CA LEU A 370 -0.59 17.35 -9.53
C LEU A 370 -1.40 18.52 -10.10
N GLY A 371 -1.88 18.41 -11.34
CA GLY A 371 -2.72 19.44 -11.99
C GLY A 371 -4.21 19.34 -11.67
N GLY A 372 -4.60 18.53 -10.67
CA GLY A 372 -6.00 18.21 -10.40
C GLY A 372 -6.66 17.33 -11.45
N ILE A 373 -7.88 16.92 -11.22
CA ILE A 373 -8.71 16.19 -12.18
C ILE A 373 -10.10 16.81 -12.28
N ILE A 374 -10.78 16.56 -13.37
CA ILE A 374 -12.17 16.98 -13.54
C ILE A 374 -13.05 16.18 -12.58
N ALA A 375 -13.77 16.87 -11.70
CA ALA A 375 -14.76 16.32 -10.80
C ALA A 375 -16.17 16.38 -11.40
N LEU A 376 -16.45 17.42 -12.16
CA LEU A 376 -17.71 17.70 -12.83
C LEU A 376 -17.46 18.49 -14.11
N SER A 377 -18.07 18.09 -15.23
CA SER A 377 -18.10 18.93 -16.43
C SER A 377 -19.19 20.00 -16.27
N LEU A 378 -18.79 21.25 -16.39
CA LEU A 378 -19.67 22.42 -16.25
C LEU A 378 -20.05 22.97 -17.62
N ASP A 379 -21.30 23.43 -17.75
CA ASP A 379 -21.73 24.21 -18.90
C ASP A 379 -21.14 25.62 -18.86
N LYS A 380 -21.11 26.30 -20.02
CA LYS A 380 -20.55 27.66 -20.11
C LYS A 380 -21.30 28.64 -19.19
N GLY A 381 -20.56 29.23 -18.26
CA GLY A 381 -21.10 30.18 -17.28
C GLY A 381 -21.67 29.54 -16.02
N ASP A 382 -21.68 28.21 -15.90
CA ASP A 382 -22.02 27.52 -14.67
C ASP A 382 -20.81 27.38 -13.74
N ARG A 383 -21.04 27.19 -12.46
CA ARG A 383 -20.01 27.00 -11.43
C ARG A 383 -20.44 25.97 -10.39
N LEU A 384 -19.49 25.22 -9.90
CA LEU A 384 -19.69 24.35 -8.73
C LEU A 384 -19.83 25.24 -7.47
N ILE A 385 -20.88 24.98 -6.67
CA ILE A 385 -21.16 25.81 -5.47
C ILE A 385 -21.10 25.03 -4.17
N SER A 386 -21.38 23.74 -4.19
CA SER A 386 -21.42 22.93 -2.97
C SER A 386 -21.04 21.48 -3.25
N VAL A 387 -20.35 20.84 -2.28
CA VAL A 387 -19.91 19.44 -2.34
C VAL A 387 -20.07 18.83 -0.97
N HIS A 388 -20.73 17.67 -0.90
CA HIS A 388 -20.89 16.87 0.31
C HIS A 388 -20.52 15.41 0.07
N VAL A 389 -20.00 14.73 1.09
CA VAL A 389 -19.82 13.28 1.08
C VAL A 389 -21.00 12.63 1.79
N THR A 390 -21.57 11.60 1.17
CA THR A 390 -22.76 10.91 1.65
C THR A 390 -22.56 9.39 1.69
N ASP A 391 -23.50 8.73 2.34
CA ASP A 391 -23.62 7.26 2.38
C ASP A 391 -24.62 6.71 1.35
N GLY A 392 -25.13 7.57 0.47
CA GLY A 392 -26.09 7.20 -0.56
C GLY A 392 -27.56 7.18 -0.11
N GLN A 393 -27.82 7.43 1.17
CA GLN A 393 -29.18 7.34 1.77
C GLN A 393 -29.66 8.69 2.33
N ARG A 394 -29.04 9.78 1.91
CA ARG A 394 -29.39 11.13 2.38
C ARG A 394 -30.56 11.73 1.60
N GLU A 395 -31.05 12.84 2.10
CA GLU A 395 -31.95 13.73 1.37
C GLU A 395 -31.19 15.00 0.99
N ILE A 396 -31.43 15.47 -0.21
CA ILE A 396 -30.75 16.64 -0.77
C ILE A 396 -31.71 17.82 -0.77
N LEU A 397 -31.25 18.95 -0.22
CA LEU A 397 -31.94 20.23 -0.29
C LEU A 397 -31.14 21.20 -1.13
N LEU A 398 -31.79 21.82 -2.12
CA LEU A 398 -31.22 22.91 -2.91
C LEU A 398 -31.97 24.19 -2.62
N GLY A 399 -31.25 25.24 -2.15
CA GLY A 399 -31.80 26.56 -1.92
C GLY A 399 -31.42 27.54 -3.03
N THR A 400 -32.36 28.40 -3.47
CA THR A 400 -32.14 29.35 -4.57
C THR A 400 -32.17 30.80 -4.10
N LYS A 401 -31.54 31.65 -4.91
CA LYS A 401 -31.45 33.10 -4.70
C LYS A 401 -32.81 33.79 -4.57
N LYS A 402 -33.82 33.32 -5.31
CA LYS A 402 -35.22 33.81 -5.19
C LYS A 402 -36.00 33.18 -4.03
N GLY A 403 -35.29 32.50 -3.10
CA GLY A 403 -35.90 31.93 -1.89
C GLY A 403 -36.77 30.68 -2.09
N ILE A 404 -36.53 29.95 -3.16
CA ILE A 404 -37.18 28.67 -3.44
C ILE A 404 -36.26 27.53 -3.00
N THR A 405 -36.83 26.44 -2.45
CA THR A 405 -36.07 25.25 -2.05
C THR A 405 -36.78 24.00 -2.54
N ILE A 406 -36.01 23.04 -3.01
CA ILE A 406 -36.48 21.69 -3.33
C ILE A 406 -35.80 20.69 -2.40
N ARG A 407 -36.54 19.70 -1.90
CA ARG A 407 -36.05 18.55 -1.12
C ARG A 407 -36.43 17.28 -1.86
N PHE A 408 -35.45 16.39 -2.09
CA PHE A 408 -35.65 15.10 -2.76
C PHE A 408 -34.67 14.07 -2.21
N LYS A 409 -34.94 12.79 -2.46
CA LYS A 409 -34.08 11.69 -2.02
C LYS A 409 -32.82 11.60 -2.88
N GLU A 410 -31.71 11.28 -2.25
CA GLU A 410 -30.42 11.14 -2.91
C GLU A 410 -30.41 10.03 -3.99
N ASP A 411 -31.18 8.96 -3.81
CA ASP A 411 -31.30 7.85 -4.75
C ASP A 411 -31.86 8.24 -6.12
N GLU A 412 -32.60 9.35 -6.20
CA GLU A 412 -33.06 9.92 -7.48
C GLU A 412 -31.89 10.46 -8.34
N ALA A 413 -30.73 10.69 -7.75
CA ALA A 413 -29.48 11.00 -8.44
C ALA A 413 -28.63 9.73 -8.56
N ARG A 414 -28.67 9.07 -9.73
CA ARG A 414 -27.85 7.89 -9.98
C ARG A 414 -26.37 8.21 -9.92
N PRO A 415 -25.50 7.30 -9.44
CA PRO A 415 -24.06 7.45 -9.52
C PRO A 415 -23.59 7.60 -10.98
N MET A 416 -22.65 8.50 -11.22
CA MET A 416 -22.11 8.84 -12.55
C MET A 416 -20.59 9.01 -12.51
N GLY A 417 -19.93 8.74 -13.62
CA GLY A 417 -18.49 8.94 -13.76
C GLY A 417 -18.07 10.42 -13.60
N ARG A 418 -16.81 10.67 -13.25
CA ARG A 418 -16.27 12.01 -12.93
C ARG A 418 -16.51 13.07 -14.01
N THR A 419 -16.39 12.73 -15.28
CA THR A 419 -16.51 13.66 -16.42
C THR A 419 -17.95 13.91 -16.87
N ALA A 420 -18.96 13.33 -16.20
CA ALA A 420 -20.35 13.58 -16.52
C ALA A 420 -20.80 14.98 -16.08
N HIS A 421 -21.78 15.56 -16.78
CA HIS A 421 -22.39 16.86 -16.43
C HIS A 421 -23.30 16.80 -15.20
N GLY A 422 -23.87 15.64 -14.90
CA GLY A 422 -24.87 15.50 -13.86
C GLY A 422 -26.30 15.50 -14.41
N VAL A 423 -27.26 15.75 -13.52
CA VAL A 423 -28.68 15.75 -13.82
C VAL A 423 -29.35 16.97 -13.19
N ARG A 424 -30.48 17.41 -13.73
CA ARG A 424 -31.21 18.56 -13.19
C ARG A 424 -31.69 18.26 -11.75
N GLY A 425 -31.25 19.06 -10.77
CA GLY A 425 -31.69 19.00 -9.40
C GLY A 425 -32.95 19.81 -9.14
N ILE A 426 -33.02 21.02 -9.69
CA ILE A 426 -34.15 21.96 -9.60
C ILE A 426 -34.41 22.62 -10.95
N ALA A 427 -35.66 22.93 -11.26
CA ALA A 427 -36.04 23.76 -12.40
C ALA A 427 -35.99 25.24 -11.98
N LEU A 428 -35.01 25.96 -12.48
CA LEU A 428 -34.82 27.38 -12.20
C LEU A 428 -35.62 28.25 -13.16
N GLU A 429 -36.20 29.32 -12.65
CA GLU A 429 -36.72 30.41 -13.46
C GLU A 429 -35.60 31.31 -13.98
N GLU A 430 -35.85 32.08 -15.00
CA GLU A 430 -34.90 33.04 -15.57
C GLU A 430 -34.36 34.01 -14.50
N GLY A 431 -33.05 34.18 -14.47
CA GLY A 431 -32.35 35.02 -13.48
C GLY A 431 -32.32 34.44 -12.05
N ASN A 432 -32.75 33.18 -11.84
CA ASN A 432 -32.59 32.49 -10.56
C ASN A 432 -31.37 31.56 -10.59
N GLU A 433 -30.74 31.37 -9.44
CA GLU A 433 -29.57 30.52 -9.28
C GLU A 433 -29.61 29.78 -7.94
N VAL A 434 -28.98 28.61 -7.86
CA VAL A 434 -28.79 27.88 -6.60
C VAL A 434 -27.66 28.57 -5.81
N ILE A 435 -27.88 28.76 -4.52
CA ILE A 435 -26.96 29.41 -3.60
C ILE A 435 -26.37 28.46 -2.56
N GLY A 436 -26.96 27.27 -2.39
CA GLY A 436 -26.48 26.27 -1.45
C GLY A 436 -27.16 24.91 -1.63
N MET A 437 -26.46 23.89 -1.25
CA MET A 437 -26.95 22.51 -1.15
C MET A 437 -26.65 21.99 0.24
N GLU A 438 -27.62 21.34 0.86
CA GLU A 438 -27.45 20.63 2.12
C GLU A 438 -27.86 19.17 1.98
N THR A 439 -27.20 18.30 2.73
CA THR A 439 -27.50 16.87 2.77
C THR A 439 -27.96 16.48 4.16
N ILE A 440 -29.15 15.93 4.24
CA ILE A 440 -29.86 15.71 5.50
C ILE A 440 -30.07 14.22 5.72
N THR A 441 -29.84 13.76 6.94
CA THR A 441 -30.25 12.40 7.35
C THR A 441 -31.79 12.35 7.41
N PRO A 442 -32.42 11.33 6.86
CA PRO A 442 -33.88 11.12 7.05
C PRO A 442 -34.24 11.24 8.53
N ASP A 443 -35.41 11.81 8.78
CA ASP A 443 -35.97 12.03 10.13
C ASP A 443 -35.16 12.96 11.05
N SER A 444 -34.28 13.78 10.46
CA SER A 444 -33.48 14.75 11.20
C SER A 444 -34.33 15.90 11.76
N THR A 445 -34.05 16.28 12.99
CA THR A 445 -34.68 17.45 13.67
C THR A 445 -33.93 18.77 13.39
N THR A 446 -33.02 18.80 12.45
CA THR A 446 -32.22 19.98 12.08
C THR A 446 -33.10 21.05 11.41
N GLN A 447 -32.56 22.26 11.35
CA GLN A 447 -33.22 23.42 10.79
C GLN A 447 -32.39 23.98 9.62
N ILE A 448 -33.06 24.67 8.71
CA ILE A 448 -32.43 25.42 7.63
C ILE A 448 -32.46 26.90 7.98
N LEU A 449 -31.29 27.49 8.11
CA LEU A 449 -31.11 28.93 8.20
C LEU A 449 -31.09 29.51 6.78
N THR A 450 -31.99 30.44 6.52
CA THR A 450 -32.00 31.24 5.28
C THR A 450 -31.74 32.70 5.63
N VAL A 451 -30.75 33.31 4.95
CA VAL A 451 -30.38 34.73 5.13
C VAL A 451 -30.50 35.45 3.79
N THR A 452 -30.94 36.71 3.83
CA THR A 452 -31.15 37.53 2.64
C THR A 452 -30.21 38.75 2.60
N GLU A 453 -30.03 39.32 1.41
CA GLU A 453 -29.16 40.50 1.15
C GLU A 453 -29.46 41.68 2.06
N GLY A 454 -30.71 41.91 2.39
CA GLY A 454 -31.14 43.03 3.28
C GLY A 454 -30.93 42.76 4.78
N GLY A 455 -30.18 41.72 5.15
CA GLY A 455 -29.88 41.44 6.56
C GLY A 455 -31.04 40.79 7.32
N TYR A 456 -31.99 40.17 6.63
CA TYR A 456 -33.06 39.38 7.25
C TYR A 456 -32.69 37.89 7.23
N GLY A 457 -33.16 37.17 8.24
CA GLY A 457 -32.93 35.74 8.31
C GLY A 457 -33.97 35.05 9.17
N LYS A 458 -34.02 33.75 9.02
CA LYS A 458 -34.85 32.86 9.83
C LYS A 458 -34.33 31.44 9.78
N ARG A 459 -34.66 30.67 10.79
CA ARG A 459 -34.51 29.21 10.81
C ARG A 459 -35.85 28.53 10.64
N THR A 460 -35.90 27.49 9.82
CA THR A 460 -37.12 26.74 9.51
C THR A 460 -36.84 25.23 9.66
N PRO A 461 -37.65 24.49 10.41
CA PRO A 461 -37.46 23.05 10.55
C PRO A 461 -37.51 22.33 9.20
N VAL A 462 -36.64 21.33 9.04
CA VAL A 462 -36.53 20.56 7.79
C VAL A 462 -37.82 19.86 7.42
N ASN A 463 -38.62 19.45 8.40
CA ASN A 463 -39.91 18.77 8.17
C ASN A 463 -40.95 19.64 7.45
N GLU A 464 -40.82 20.98 7.47
CA GLU A 464 -41.68 21.87 6.68
C GLU A 464 -41.39 21.80 5.17
N TYR A 465 -40.22 21.26 4.76
CA TYR A 465 -39.87 21.07 3.35
C TYR A 465 -40.30 19.67 2.93
N ARG A 466 -41.45 19.55 2.25
CA ARG A 466 -41.94 18.27 1.74
C ARG A 466 -40.97 17.67 0.73
N ILE A 467 -40.83 16.36 0.73
CA ILE A 467 -40.09 15.63 -0.29
C ILE A 467 -40.82 15.75 -1.63
N GLN A 468 -40.08 16.05 -2.70
CA GLN A 468 -40.55 16.20 -4.08
C GLN A 468 -39.70 15.36 -5.01
N GLY A 469 -40.17 15.10 -6.23
CA GLY A 469 -39.32 14.53 -7.27
C GLY A 469 -38.24 15.52 -7.71
N ARG A 470 -37.04 15.02 -7.98
CA ARG A 470 -35.89 15.77 -8.48
C ARG A 470 -36.23 16.54 -9.77
N GLY A 471 -35.70 17.74 -9.92
CA GLY A 471 -35.93 18.57 -11.12
C GLY A 471 -37.25 19.34 -11.11
N GLY A 472 -38.02 19.32 -9.99
CA GLY A 472 -39.23 20.10 -9.78
C GLY A 472 -38.95 21.59 -9.57
N LYS A 473 -40.03 22.40 -9.48
CA LYS A 473 -39.93 23.85 -9.25
C LYS A 473 -39.60 24.24 -7.80
N GLY A 474 -39.69 23.29 -6.86
CA GLY A 474 -39.53 23.56 -5.43
C GLY A 474 -40.70 24.26 -4.76
N ILE A 475 -40.45 24.74 -3.54
CA ILE A 475 -41.42 25.47 -2.71
C ILE A 475 -40.75 26.70 -2.09
N ILE A 476 -41.54 27.68 -1.69
CA ILE A 476 -41.02 28.90 -1.06
C ILE A 476 -40.36 28.52 0.29
N SER A 477 -39.10 28.87 0.47
CA SER A 477 -38.36 28.83 1.73
C SER A 477 -38.44 30.19 2.44
N VAL A 478 -38.18 31.28 1.72
CA VAL A 478 -38.30 32.65 2.22
C VAL A 478 -38.95 33.51 1.15
N LYS A 479 -39.86 34.39 1.53
CA LYS A 479 -40.43 35.40 0.63
C LYS A 479 -39.41 36.52 0.43
N THR A 480 -38.92 36.67 -0.78
CA THR A 480 -38.03 37.78 -1.19
C THR A 480 -38.85 38.93 -1.74
N ASN A 481 -38.50 40.17 -1.37
CA ASN A 481 -39.07 41.41 -1.86
C ASN A 481 -38.01 42.55 -1.79
N GLU A 482 -38.37 43.77 -2.17
CA GLU A 482 -37.45 44.92 -2.14
C GLU A 482 -36.88 45.24 -0.75
N ARG A 483 -37.62 44.91 0.33
CA ARG A 483 -37.18 45.20 1.71
C ARG A 483 -36.09 44.27 2.21
N ASN A 484 -36.20 42.97 1.92
CA ASN A 484 -35.26 41.98 2.44
C ASN A 484 -34.25 41.50 1.39
N GLY A 485 -34.45 41.83 0.12
CA GLY A 485 -33.57 41.42 -0.95
C GLY A 485 -33.63 39.92 -1.28
N LEU A 486 -32.68 39.47 -2.07
CA LEU A 486 -32.55 38.08 -2.49
C LEU A 486 -31.88 37.22 -1.39
N ALA A 487 -32.08 35.91 -1.41
CA ALA A 487 -31.39 35.02 -0.47
C ALA A 487 -29.91 34.85 -0.85
N VAL A 488 -29.04 34.90 0.15
CA VAL A 488 -27.58 34.76 0.01
C VAL A 488 -27.00 33.66 0.87
N GLY A 489 -27.71 33.22 1.91
CA GLY A 489 -27.31 32.13 2.80
C GLY A 489 -28.36 31.03 2.88
N PHE A 490 -27.94 29.80 2.77
CA PHE A 490 -28.77 28.59 2.91
C PHE A 490 -27.95 27.50 3.56
N LEU A 491 -28.12 27.28 4.86
CA LEU A 491 -27.26 26.45 5.69
C LEU A 491 -28.09 25.56 6.61
N GLN A 492 -27.68 24.30 6.77
CA GLN A 492 -28.17 23.42 7.82
C GLN A 492 -27.56 23.85 9.16
N VAL A 493 -28.41 24.07 10.17
CA VAL A 493 -27.99 24.50 11.51
C VAL A 493 -28.67 23.69 12.60
N ARG A 494 -28.06 23.71 13.79
CA ARG A 494 -28.57 23.12 15.02
C ARG A 494 -28.57 24.18 16.13
N ASP A 495 -29.34 23.91 17.17
CA ASP A 495 -29.26 24.75 18.38
C ASP A 495 -27.84 24.69 18.97
N GLY A 496 -27.32 25.86 19.35
CA GLY A 496 -25.96 26.03 19.83
C GLY A 496 -24.94 26.37 18.77
N ASP A 497 -25.21 26.16 17.47
CA ASP A 497 -24.31 26.59 16.39
C ASP A 497 -24.09 28.12 16.41
N GLU A 498 -22.93 28.55 15.97
CA GLU A 498 -22.61 29.95 15.73
C GLU A 498 -22.40 30.20 14.25
N ILE A 499 -22.85 31.36 13.79
CA ILE A 499 -22.67 31.80 12.41
C ILE A 499 -21.96 33.13 12.33
N MET A 500 -21.36 33.37 11.17
CA MET A 500 -20.74 34.64 10.79
C MET A 500 -21.48 35.19 9.57
N LEU A 501 -21.91 36.44 9.67
CA LEU A 501 -22.51 37.20 8.57
C LEU A 501 -21.52 38.28 8.14
N MET A 502 -21.37 38.48 6.84
CA MET A 502 -20.48 39.49 6.27
C MET A 502 -21.26 40.38 5.32
N ALA A 503 -21.15 41.68 5.50
CA ALA A 503 -21.70 42.69 4.62
C ALA A 503 -20.66 43.19 3.59
N ALA A 504 -21.12 43.72 2.47
CA ALA A 504 -20.26 44.17 1.37
C ALA A 504 -19.26 45.26 1.77
N HIS A 505 -19.60 46.12 2.71
CA HIS A 505 -18.74 47.17 3.25
C HIS A 505 -17.82 46.73 4.38
N GLY A 506 -17.65 45.37 4.55
CA GLY A 506 -16.69 44.79 5.50
C GLY A 506 -17.23 44.64 6.93
N LYS A 507 -18.49 44.97 7.20
CA LYS A 507 -19.12 44.72 8.50
C LYS A 507 -19.31 43.21 8.71
N VAL A 508 -18.85 42.70 9.86
CA VAL A 508 -18.93 41.30 10.23
C VAL A 508 -19.69 41.14 11.53
N LEU A 509 -20.71 40.28 11.55
CA LEU A 509 -21.47 39.94 12.75
C LEU A 509 -21.33 38.47 13.06
N ARG A 510 -20.93 38.15 14.29
CA ARG A 510 -20.97 36.79 14.86
C ARG A 510 -22.14 36.68 15.82
N CYS A 511 -22.99 35.67 15.65
CA CYS A 511 -24.15 35.46 16.49
C CYS A 511 -24.45 33.96 16.63
N LYS A 512 -25.17 33.61 17.69
CA LYS A 512 -25.64 32.24 17.92
C LYS A 512 -26.91 31.98 17.12
N VAL A 513 -27.04 30.78 16.62
CA VAL A 513 -28.23 30.34 15.88
C VAL A 513 -29.49 30.44 16.75
N ASP A 514 -29.38 30.23 18.06
CA ASP A 514 -30.47 30.32 19.02
C ASP A 514 -31.12 31.73 19.09
N GLU A 515 -30.39 32.75 18.70
CA GLU A 515 -30.90 34.12 18.63
C GLU A 515 -31.89 34.32 17.45
N PHE A 516 -31.88 33.41 16.46
CA PHE A 516 -32.78 33.45 15.33
C PHE A 516 -34.10 32.79 15.70
N ARG A 517 -35.16 33.48 15.43
CA ARG A 517 -36.52 32.94 15.67
C ARG A 517 -36.79 31.79 14.68
N GLU A 518 -37.32 30.69 15.21
CA GLU A 518 -37.89 29.63 14.40
C GLU A 518 -39.18 30.10 13.78
N ILE A 519 -39.30 30.11 12.47
CA ILE A 519 -40.43 30.65 11.73
C ILE A 519 -40.67 29.78 10.51
N GLY A 520 -41.96 29.58 10.21
CA GLY A 520 -42.41 28.82 9.05
C GLY A 520 -41.83 29.36 7.72
N ARG A 521 -41.73 28.50 6.73
CA ARG A 521 -41.03 28.77 5.45
C ARG A 521 -41.62 29.94 4.65
N ASN A 522 -42.94 30.15 4.63
CA ASN A 522 -43.59 31.16 3.78
C ASN A 522 -43.66 32.56 4.41
N THR A 523 -42.52 33.06 4.93
CA THR A 523 -42.35 34.34 5.61
C THR A 523 -41.13 35.07 5.10
N GLN A 524 -40.97 36.38 5.49
CA GLN A 524 -39.82 37.23 5.09
C GLN A 524 -38.61 37.09 6.01
N GLY A 525 -38.75 36.43 7.16
CA GLY A 525 -37.73 36.40 8.22
C GLY A 525 -37.77 37.67 9.11
N VAL A 526 -36.81 37.72 10.05
CA VAL A 526 -36.59 38.86 10.95
C VAL A 526 -35.26 39.53 10.65
N ARG A 527 -35.10 40.81 10.97
CA ARG A 527 -33.83 41.51 10.81
C ARG A 527 -32.80 40.93 11.79
N ILE A 528 -31.66 40.53 11.28
CA ILE A 528 -30.56 39.91 12.03
C ILE A 528 -29.27 40.74 11.96
N LEU A 529 -29.10 41.55 10.90
CA LEU A 529 -27.99 42.46 10.72
C LEU A 529 -28.54 43.82 10.29
N ASP A 530 -28.11 44.89 10.98
CA ASP A 530 -28.37 46.24 10.56
C ASP A 530 -27.24 46.72 9.65
N LEU A 531 -27.61 47.07 8.41
CA LEU A 531 -26.67 47.46 7.36
C LEU A 531 -26.40 48.96 7.40
N ASP A 532 -25.17 49.38 7.14
CA ASP A 532 -24.72 50.75 7.22
C ASP A 532 -24.85 51.47 5.85
N GLY A 533 -25.93 52.27 5.68
CA GLY A 533 -26.10 53.15 4.52
C GLY A 533 -26.76 52.50 3.29
N GLU A 534 -27.01 53.33 2.28
CA GLU A 534 -27.56 52.92 1.00
C GLU A 534 -26.53 52.05 0.22
N GLY A 535 -26.95 50.85 -0.19
CA GLY A 535 -26.15 49.94 -1.02
C GLY A 535 -25.37 48.88 -0.28
N ASP A 536 -25.32 48.90 1.05
CA ASP A 536 -24.74 47.78 1.81
C ASP A 536 -25.66 46.56 1.80
N ARG A 537 -25.08 45.36 1.75
CA ARG A 537 -25.82 44.09 1.68
C ARG A 537 -25.01 42.96 2.28
N VAL A 538 -25.68 41.95 2.80
CA VAL A 538 -25.05 40.70 3.21
C VAL A 538 -24.56 39.97 1.96
N VAL A 539 -23.27 39.60 1.94
CA VAL A 539 -22.63 38.92 0.80
C VAL A 539 -22.22 37.49 1.10
N ALA A 540 -22.01 37.15 2.38
CA ALA A 540 -21.63 35.80 2.78
C ALA A 540 -22.20 35.44 4.15
N VAL A 541 -22.47 34.17 4.32
CA VAL A 541 -22.88 33.54 5.57
C VAL A 541 -22.09 32.24 5.72
N ALA A 542 -21.49 32.04 6.88
CA ALA A 542 -20.75 30.83 7.18
C ALA A 542 -21.11 30.32 8.58
N ARG A 543 -21.25 29.01 8.73
CA ARG A 543 -21.33 28.38 10.04
C ARG A 543 -19.91 28.26 10.59
N LEU A 544 -19.71 28.71 11.82
CA LEU A 544 -18.46 28.52 12.53
C LEU A 544 -18.37 27.07 12.98
N ALA A 545 -17.20 26.47 12.80
CA ALA A 545 -16.97 25.16 13.34
C ALA A 545 -16.93 25.21 14.87
N GLU A 546 -17.65 24.29 15.52
CA GLU A 546 -17.55 24.12 16.97
C GLU A 546 -16.09 23.86 17.36
N ALA A 547 -15.66 24.46 18.48
CA ALA A 547 -14.37 24.08 19.08
C ALA A 547 -14.46 22.60 19.47
N VAL A 548 -13.56 21.78 18.92
CA VAL A 548 -13.54 20.33 19.14
C VAL A 548 -13.56 20.04 20.64
N GLU A 549 -14.63 19.44 21.15
CA GLU A 549 -14.63 18.79 22.44
C GLU A 549 -13.86 17.48 22.28
N VAL A 550 -12.61 17.46 22.72
CA VAL A 550 -11.85 16.21 22.86
C VAL A 550 -12.52 15.43 24.00
N LEU A 551 -13.17 14.33 23.65
CA LEU A 551 -13.66 13.36 24.63
C LEU A 551 -12.47 12.89 25.47
N PRO A 552 -12.61 12.79 26.82
CA PRO A 552 -11.56 12.23 27.65
C PRO A 552 -11.34 10.77 27.23
N GLU A 553 -10.09 10.36 27.03
CA GLU A 553 -9.74 8.94 26.92
C GLU A 553 -10.31 8.22 28.14
N GLU A 554 -11.19 7.23 27.90
CA GLU A 554 -11.57 6.27 28.94
C GLU A 554 -10.30 5.57 29.37
N GLY A 555 -9.90 5.83 30.62
CA GLY A 555 -8.71 5.28 31.23
C GLY A 555 -8.76 3.76 31.17
N SER A 556 -7.74 3.18 30.56
CA SER A 556 -7.40 1.77 30.72
C SER A 556 -7.13 1.50 32.19
N ALA A 557 -8.04 0.81 32.84
CA ALA A 557 -7.83 0.17 34.13
C ALA A 557 -6.92 -1.07 34.00
#